data_e8a2dc06c851ad000ad8b98d060bd3d2
#
_entry.id   e8a2dc06c851ad000ad8b98d060bd3d2
#
_cell.length_a   1.000
_cell.length_b   1.000
_cell.length_c   1.000
_cell.angle_alpha   90.00
_cell.angle_beta   90.00
_cell.angle_gamma   90.00
#
_symmetry.space_group_name_H-M   'P 1'
#
loop_
_entity.id
_entity.type
_entity.pdbx_description
1 polymer ?
#
loop_
_entity_poly.entity_id
_entity_poly.type
_entity_poly.pdbx_seq_one_letter_code
_entity_poly.pdbx_strand_id
1 'polypeptide(L)'
;HMLVDWARKTHQRIIQVLPMNDTTMTHTWVDSYPYSAISIYALHPMYVDLSALGTLKDPERAAFYAGKQKELNAKDTVDYEEVLKYKLGYCQEYFAGEGKAVLDTPEFKEFLAQNESWLMPYATYCFLRESYGTSDFSQWQGNSTYNKTRVRALCREDSDAWPEISFSYFLQYVLHNQFKSVSDYARKNGVVLKGDLPIGVSRTSVEALA
;
A
#
# COMPACT_ATOMS: atom_id res chain seq x y z
N HIS A 1 7.02 3.60 -16.00
CA HIS A 1 7.12 4.15 -17.35
C HIS A 1 7.97 3.27 -18.28
N MET A 2 9.17 2.81 -17.86
CA MET A 2 10.11 2.02 -18.70
C MET A 2 9.47 0.83 -19.44
N LEU A 3 8.61 0.05 -18.78
CA LEU A 3 7.92 -1.09 -19.42
C LEU A 3 6.93 -0.62 -20.49
N VAL A 4 6.26 0.52 -20.28
CA VAL A 4 5.39 1.15 -21.29
C VAL A 4 6.20 1.60 -22.48
N ASP A 5 7.36 2.22 -22.26
CA ASP A 5 8.25 2.65 -23.34
C ASP A 5 8.77 1.47 -24.14
N TRP A 6 9.14 0.38 -23.47
CA TRP A 6 9.55 -0.87 -24.12
C TRP A 6 8.40 -1.44 -24.96
N ALA A 7 7.20 -1.55 -24.41
CA ALA A 7 6.03 -2.05 -25.13
C ALA A 7 5.75 -1.22 -26.39
N ARG A 8 5.78 0.12 -26.27
CA ARG A 8 5.62 1.02 -27.42
C ARG A 8 6.68 0.80 -28.48
N LYS A 9 7.96 0.70 -28.08
CA LYS A 9 9.10 0.48 -29.01
C LYS A 9 9.03 -0.87 -29.72
N THR A 10 8.49 -1.89 -29.07
CA THR A 10 8.32 -3.24 -29.63
C THR A 10 6.94 -3.45 -30.26
N HIS A 11 6.16 -2.37 -30.45
CA HIS A 11 4.81 -2.40 -31.02
C HIS A 11 3.80 -3.26 -30.24
N GLN A 12 4.06 -3.53 -28.95
CA GLN A 12 3.10 -4.15 -28.07
C GLN A 12 2.04 -3.11 -27.65
N ARG A 13 0.78 -3.54 -27.56
CA ARG A 13 -0.35 -2.67 -27.22
C ARG A 13 -0.93 -2.97 -25.85
N ILE A 14 -0.62 -4.10 -25.27
CA ILE A 14 -1.17 -4.55 -23.99
C ILE A 14 -0.03 -5.02 -23.10
N ILE A 15 -0.01 -4.55 -21.88
CA ILE A 15 0.81 -5.08 -20.79
C ILE A 15 -0.16 -5.71 -19.78
N GLN A 16 -0.09 -7.02 -19.62
CA GLN A 16 -0.82 -7.71 -18.56
C GLN A 16 0.03 -7.74 -17.30
N VAL A 17 -0.58 -7.41 -16.17
CA VAL A 17 0.02 -7.47 -14.84
C VAL A 17 -0.80 -8.39 -13.94
N LEU A 18 -0.13 -9.06 -13.01
CA LEU A 18 -0.79 -9.84 -11.96
C LEU A 18 -1.55 -8.92 -11.00
N PRO A 19 -2.40 -9.45 -10.11
CA PRO A 19 -3.05 -8.62 -9.10
C PRO A 19 -2.03 -7.81 -8.32
N MET A 20 -2.29 -6.50 -8.18
CA MET A 20 -1.43 -5.57 -7.44
C MET A 20 -2.01 -5.23 -6.06
N ASN A 21 -2.98 -6.01 -5.64
CA ASN A 21 -3.66 -5.85 -4.37
C ASN A 21 -2.76 -6.18 -3.19
N ASP A 22 -3.07 -5.60 -2.04
CA ASP A 22 -2.32 -5.86 -0.82
C ASP A 22 -2.53 -7.31 -0.34
N THR A 23 -1.41 -8.00 -0.13
CA THR A 23 -1.34 -9.38 0.36
C THR A 23 -0.61 -9.50 1.69
N THR A 24 -0.31 -8.37 2.36
CA THR A 24 0.49 -8.34 3.59
C THR A 24 -0.27 -8.90 4.79
N MET A 25 -0.28 -10.20 4.94
CA MET A 25 -0.88 -10.89 6.11
C MET A 25 0.12 -11.12 7.23
N THR A 26 1.33 -11.52 6.89
CA THR A 26 2.34 -12.03 7.83
C THR A 26 3.64 -11.23 7.79
N HIS A 27 3.80 -10.35 6.82
CA HIS A 27 5.06 -9.65 6.49
C HIS A 27 6.22 -10.57 6.14
N THR A 28 5.94 -11.83 5.78
CA THR A 28 6.93 -12.80 5.32
C THR A 28 6.85 -13.01 3.82
N TRP A 29 7.80 -13.76 3.25
CA TRP A 29 7.82 -14.09 1.83
C TRP A 29 6.54 -14.79 1.33
N VAL A 30 5.77 -15.41 2.22
CA VAL A 30 4.47 -16.05 1.90
C VAL A 30 3.50 -15.04 1.31
N ASP A 31 3.60 -13.78 1.73
CA ASP A 31 2.76 -12.68 1.24
C ASP A 31 3.10 -12.25 -0.21
N SER A 32 4.15 -12.82 -0.81
CA SER A 32 4.49 -12.55 -2.22
C SER A 32 3.53 -13.18 -3.23
N TYR A 33 2.60 -14.05 -2.78
CA TYR A 33 1.60 -14.68 -3.64
C TYR A 33 0.45 -13.71 -3.96
N PRO A 34 0.31 -13.23 -5.21
CA PRO A 34 -0.53 -12.09 -5.54
C PRO A 34 -2.04 -12.37 -5.46
N TYR A 35 -2.44 -13.65 -5.39
CA TYR A 35 -3.84 -14.03 -5.35
C TYR A 35 -4.39 -14.22 -3.93
N SER A 36 -3.56 -14.03 -2.89
CA SER A 36 -3.97 -14.11 -1.48
C SER A 36 -4.18 -12.72 -0.89
N ALA A 37 -5.02 -11.92 -1.54
CA ALA A 37 -5.24 -10.54 -1.13
C ALA A 37 -5.93 -10.43 0.24
N ILE A 38 -5.46 -9.46 1.04
CA ILE A 38 -6.15 -9.03 2.27
C ILE A 38 -7.21 -7.97 1.97
N SER A 39 -7.14 -7.33 0.80
CA SER A 39 -8.19 -6.44 0.28
C SER A 39 -8.20 -6.44 -1.25
N ILE A 40 -9.40 -6.44 -1.83
CA ILE A 40 -9.58 -6.32 -3.28
C ILE A 40 -9.45 -4.87 -3.78
N TYR A 41 -9.33 -3.91 -2.89
CA TYR A 41 -9.23 -2.47 -3.23
C TYR A 41 -7.84 -1.90 -2.97
N ALA A 42 -7.23 -2.27 -1.85
CA ALA A 42 -5.96 -1.70 -1.43
C ALA A 42 -4.80 -2.17 -2.32
N LEU A 43 -3.91 -1.24 -2.66
CA LEU A 43 -2.70 -1.55 -3.40
C LEU A 43 -1.59 -2.02 -2.46
N HIS A 44 -0.78 -2.96 -2.93
CA HIS A 44 0.29 -3.55 -2.15
C HIS A 44 1.41 -2.53 -1.87
N PRO A 45 1.81 -2.32 -0.60
CA PRO A 45 2.82 -1.33 -0.22
C PRO A 45 4.18 -1.50 -0.91
N MET A 46 4.54 -2.71 -1.31
CA MET A 46 5.81 -2.95 -2.01
C MET A 46 5.93 -2.20 -3.33
N TYR A 47 4.81 -1.82 -3.97
CA TYR A 47 4.83 -1.12 -5.26
C TYR A 47 5.09 0.37 -5.16
N VAL A 48 5.18 0.93 -3.94
CA VAL A 48 5.50 2.36 -3.78
C VAL A 48 6.85 2.69 -4.43
N ASP A 49 6.88 3.73 -5.25
CA ASP A 49 8.11 4.32 -5.77
C ASP A 49 8.61 5.39 -4.79
N LEU A 50 9.67 5.05 -4.05
CA LEU A 50 10.24 5.95 -3.06
C LEU A 50 10.87 7.20 -3.70
N SER A 51 11.37 7.08 -4.93
CA SER A 51 11.98 8.22 -5.64
C SER A 51 10.95 9.29 -6.01
N ALA A 52 9.71 8.86 -6.26
CA ALA A 52 8.58 9.76 -6.54
C ALA A 52 7.88 10.27 -5.26
N LEU A 53 8.16 9.67 -4.11
CA LEU A 53 7.61 10.10 -2.83
C LEU A 53 8.28 11.39 -2.33
N GLY A 54 9.60 11.45 -2.40
CA GLY A 54 10.41 12.56 -1.93
C GLY A 54 11.61 12.07 -1.11
N THR A 55 12.44 12.99 -0.68
CA THR A 55 13.67 12.69 0.08
C THR A 55 13.46 13.02 1.55
N LEU A 56 13.95 12.15 2.44
CA LEU A 56 13.96 12.41 3.88
C LEU A 56 14.82 13.64 4.19
N LYS A 57 14.37 14.49 5.10
CA LYS A 57 15.12 15.68 5.53
C LYS A 57 16.41 15.33 6.27
N ASP A 58 16.39 14.22 7.01
CA ASP A 58 17.58 13.73 7.69
C ASP A 58 18.54 13.08 6.67
N PRO A 59 19.73 13.66 6.41
CA PRO A 59 20.65 13.14 5.42
C PRO A 59 21.26 11.79 5.81
N GLU A 60 21.42 11.50 7.09
CA GLU A 60 21.93 10.21 7.56
C GLU A 60 20.92 9.10 7.31
N ARG A 61 19.63 9.38 7.56
CA ARG A 61 18.54 8.44 7.25
C ARG A 61 18.38 8.25 5.76
N ALA A 62 18.44 9.31 4.97
CA ALA A 62 18.41 9.23 3.51
C ALA A 62 19.56 8.37 2.97
N ALA A 63 20.79 8.58 3.47
CA ALA A 63 21.96 7.78 3.09
C ALA A 63 21.84 6.31 3.51
N PHE A 64 21.29 6.04 4.70
CA PHE A 64 21.01 4.69 5.17
C PHE A 64 20.10 3.93 4.20
N TYR A 65 18.96 4.50 3.82
CA TYR A 65 18.03 3.85 2.89
C TYR A 65 18.59 3.71 1.48
N ALA A 66 19.37 4.68 0.99
CA ALA A 66 20.06 4.57 -0.28
C ALA A 66 21.11 3.41 -0.27
N GLY A 67 21.81 3.22 0.86
CA GLY A 67 22.70 2.09 1.08
C GLY A 67 21.95 0.75 1.04
N LYS A 68 20.81 0.65 1.72
CA LYS A 68 19.94 -0.54 1.72
C LYS A 68 19.38 -0.85 0.35
N GLN A 69 18.92 0.17 -0.39
CA GLN A 69 18.50 -0.02 -1.77
C GLN A 69 19.60 -0.61 -2.66
N LYS A 70 20.82 -0.09 -2.55
CA LYS A 70 21.96 -0.60 -3.31
C LYS A 70 22.29 -2.05 -2.93
N GLU A 71 22.30 -2.36 -1.64
CA GLU A 71 22.54 -3.71 -1.12
C GLU A 71 21.50 -4.72 -1.66
N LEU A 72 20.21 -4.38 -1.54
CA LEU A 72 19.13 -5.27 -1.98
C LEU A 72 19.08 -5.43 -3.50
N ASN A 73 19.36 -4.37 -4.26
CA ASN A 73 19.42 -4.42 -5.72
C ASN A 73 20.63 -5.22 -6.26
N ALA A 74 21.64 -5.49 -5.43
CA ALA A 74 22.78 -6.30 -5.80
C ALA A 74 22.55 -7.81 -5.62
N LYS A 75 21.43 -8.22 -4.99
CA LYS A 75 21.05 -9.63 -4.84
C LYS A 75 20.52 -10.21 -6.17
N ASP A 76 20.79 -11.48 -6.42
CA ASP A 76 20.31 -12.20 -7.62
C ASP A 76 18.79 -12.40 -7.61
N THR A 77 18.18 -12.42 -6.43
CA THR A 77 16.73 -12.58 -6.24
C THR A 77 16.19 -11.50 -5.32
N VAL A 78 14.90 -11.19 -5.46
CA VAL A 78 14.23 -10.22 -4.59
C VAL A 78 14.09 -10.79 -3.19
N ASP A 79 14.67 -10.11 -2.22
CA ASP A 79 14.44 -10.37 -0.80
C ASP A 79 13.16 -9.63 -0.38
N TYR A 80 12.04 -10.36 -0.47
CA TYR A 80 10.71 -9.79 -0.26
C TYR A 80 10.59 -9.10 1.10
N GLU A 81 11.02 -9.77 2.15
CA GLU A 81 10.84 -9.29 3.53
C GLU A 81 11.66 -8.02 3.79
N GLU A 82 12.94 -8.03 3.42
CA GLU A 82 13.81 -6.88 3.62
C GLU A 82 13.39 -5.69 2.72
N VAL A 83 12.97 -5.95 1.47
CA VAL A 83 12.47 -4.89 0.58
C VAL A 83 11.21 -4.25 1.17
N LEU A 84 10.25 -5.05 1.60
CA LEU A 84 9.00 -4.53 2.20
C LEU A 84 9.29 -3.73 3.47
N LYS A 85 10.11 -4.28 4.37
CA LYS A 85 10.52 -3.65 5.64
C LYS A 85 11.15 -2.27 5.42
N TYR A 86 12.14 -2.17 4.53
CA TYR A 86 12.83 -0.89 4.30
C TYR A 86 11.97 0.11 3.53
N LYS A 87 11.12 -0.34 2.62
CA LYS A 87 10.16 0.55 1.94
C LYS A 87 9.13 1.12 2.92
N LEU A 88 8.52 0.26 3.75
CA LEU A 88 7.58 0.71 4.76
C LEU A 88 8.24 1.65 5.78
N GLY A 89 9.44 1.30 6.26
CA GLY A 89 10.20 2.15 7.18
C GLY A 89 10.47 3.54 6.59
N TYR A 90 10.90 3.60 5.32
CA TYR A 90 11.09 4.87 4.63
C TYR A 90 9.79 5.68 4.55
N CYS A 91 8.68 5.02 4.16
CA CYS A 91 7.39 5.69 4.06
C CYS A 91 6.90 6.21 5.41
N GLN A 92 7.13 5.47 6.51
CA GLN A 92 6.79 5.89 7.86
C GLN A 92 7.60 7.12 8.31
N GLU A 93 8.91 7.11 8.08
CA GLU A 93 9.76 8.25 8.42
C GLU A 93 9.42 9.49 7.57
N TYR A 94 9.17 9.30 6.28
CA TYR A 94 8.71 10.39 5.41
C TYR A 94 7.37 10.94 5.88
N PHE A 95 6.42 10.08 6.19
CA PHE A 95 5.11 10.48 6.68
C PHE A 95 5.20 11.27 7.99
N ALA A 96 6.01 10.80 8.94
CA ALA A 96 6.20 11.47 10.23
C ALA A 96 6.80 12.89 10.07
N GLY A 97 7.68 13.07 9.09
CA GLY A 97 8.33 14.37 8.82
C GLY A 97 7.51 15.28 7.90
N GLU A 98 7.28 14.82 6.68
CA GLU A 98 6.74 15.64 5.58
C GLU A 98 5.31 15.26 5.20
N GLY A 99 4.98 13.97 5.27
CA GLY A 99 3.78 13.41 4.67
C GLY A 99 2.49 13.78 5.39
N LYS A 100 2.54 14.11 6.68
CA LYS A 100 1.34 14.48 7.44
C LYS A 100 0.60 15.68 6.86
N ALA A 101 1.33 16.64 6.30
CA ALA A 101 0.73 17.81 5.68
C ALA A 101 -0.16 17.47 4.46
N VAL A 102 0.07 16.29 3.85
CA VAL A 102 -0.75 15.81 2.73
C VAL A 102 -2.20 15.56 3.16
N LEU A 103 -2.43 15.15 4.40
CA LEU A 103 -3.77 14.85 4.92
C LEU A 103 -4.68 16.08 4.94
N ASP A 104 -4.11 17.29 4.97
CA ASP A 104 -4.86 18.54 4.99
C ASP A 104 -5.19 19.06 3.58
N THR A 105 -4.60 18.47 2.54
CA THR A 105 -4.80 18.92 1.15
C THR A 105 -6.21 18.61 0.65
N PRO A 106 -6.80 19.49 -0.19
CA PRO A 106 -8.09 19.23 -0.83
C PRO A 106 -8.12 17.91 -1.63
N GLU A 107 -7.03 17.60 -2.32
CA GLU A 107 -6.89 16.41 -3.15
C GLU A 107 -6.92 15.13 -2.31
N PHE A 108 -6.27 15.13 -1.15
CA PHE A 108 -6.35 14.00 -0.23
C PHE A 108 -7.76 13.85 0.36
N LYS A 109 -8.39 14.95 0.77
CA LYS A 109 -9.76 14.95 1.33
C LYS A 109 -10.77 14.43 0.31
N GLU A 110 -10.62 14.79 -0.97
CA GLU A 110 -11.43 14.26 -2.06
C GLU A 110 -11.21 12.75 -2.23
N PHE A 111 -9.93 12.30 -2.27
CA PHE A 111 -9.60 10.88 -2.33
C PHE A 111 -10.21 10.10 -1.18
N LEU A 112 -10.07 10.59 0.06
CA LEU A 112 -10.66 9.94 1.24
C LEU A 112 -12.17 9.84 1.13
N ALA A 113 -12.85 10.93 0.76
CA ALA A 113 -14.31 10.94 0.61
C ALA A 113 -14.81 9.95 -0.44
N GLN A 114 -14.10 9.81 -1.56
CA GLN A 114 -14.46 8.87 -2.63
C GLN A 114 -14.19 7.40 -2.25
N ASN A 115 -13.28 7.15 -1.32
CA ASN A 115 -12.78 5.81 -0.98
C ASN A 115 -13.11 5.38 0.45
N GLU A 116 -13.81 6.20 1.23
CA GLU A 116 -14.12 5.97 2.66
C GLU A 116 -14.68 4.57 2.92
N SER A 117 -15.53 4.07 2.02
CA SER A 117 -16.25 2.81 2.20
C SER A 117 -15.36 1.58 2.34
N TRP A 118 -14.21 1.57 1.67
CA TRP A 118 -13.24 0.48 1.76
C TRP A 118 -11.98 0.86 2.54
N LEU A 119 -11.57 2.13 2.47
CA LEU A 119 -10.30 2.59 3.04
C LEU A 119 -10.33 2.62 4.57
N MET A 120 -11.45 3.02 5.18
CA MET A 120 -11.60 2.98 6.64
C MET A 120 -11.56 1.55 7.20
N PRO A 121 -12.34 0.57 6.69
CA PRO A 121 -12.20 -0.82 7.10
C PRO A 121 -10.79 -1.38 6.90
N TYR A 122 -10.16 -1.10 5.76
CA TYR A 122 -8.80 -1.54 5.46
C TYR A 122 -7.77 -0.99 6.46
N ALA A 123 -7.75 0.32 6.69
CA ALA A 123 -6.81 0.94 7.62
C ALA A 123 -7.03 0.45 9.06
N THR A 124 -8.29 0.27 9.46
CA THR A 124 -8.63 -0.31 10.76
C THR A 124 -8.15 -1.76 10.87
N TYR A 125 -8.33 -2.56 9.81
CA TYR A 125 -7.82 -3.92 9.76
C TYR A 125 -6.28 -3.96 9.90
N CYS A 126 -5.56 -3.12 9.16
CA CYS A 126 -4.10 -3.03 9.27
C CYS A 126 -3.67 -2.69 10.70
N PHE A 127 -4.28 -1.68 11.31
CA PHE A 127 -4.02 -1.31 12.70
C PHE A 127 -4.27 -2.48 13.67
N LEU A 128 -5.41 -3.17 13.56
CA LEU A 128 -5.75 -4.29 14.45
C LEU A 128 -4.81 -5.48 14.23
N ARG A 129 -4.48 -5.82 12.97
CA ARG A 129 -3.52 -6.88 12.64
C ARG A 129 -2.17 -6.63 13.34
N GLU A 130 -1.63 -5.41 13.25
CA GLU A 130 -0.37 -5.06 13.92
C GLU A 130 -0.53 -5.12 15.46
N SER A 131 -1.62 -4.58 15.98
CA SER A 131 -1.88 -4.56 17.43
C SER A 131 -2.01 -5.94 18.04
N TYR A 132 -2.59 -6.90 17.31
CA TYR A 132 -2.76 -8.28 17.77
C TYR A 132 -1.65 -9.22 17.29
N GLY A 133 -0.76 -8.78 16.39
CA GLY A 133 0.31 -9.59 15.82
C GLY A 133 -0.17 -10.76 14.96
N THR A 134 -1.40 -10.71 14.47
CA THR A 134 -2.00 -11.76 13.63
C THR A 134 -3.08 -11.20 12.72
N SER A 135 -3.18 -11.74 11.50
CA SER A 135 -4.28 -11.46 10.56
C SER A 135 -5.55 -12.26 10.86
N ASP A 136 -5.48 -13.25 11.74
CA ASP A 136 -6.64 -14.04 12.14
C ASP A 136 -7.52 -13.24 13.10
N PHE A 137 -8.50 -12.52 12.54
CA PHE A 137 -9.39 -11.67 13.31
C PHE A 137 -10.28 -12.44 14.29
N SER A 138 -10.40 -13.77 14.20
CA SER A 138 -11.08 -14.58 15.22
C SER A 138 -10.38 -14.48 16.59
N GLN A 139 -9.08 -14.15 16.58
CA GLN A 139 -8.27 -13.97 17.78
C GLN A 139 -8.28 -12.51 18.30
N TRP A 140 -8.90 -11.57 17.60
CA TRP A 140 -8.96 -10.16 17.99
C TRP A 140 -10.05 -9.94 19.04
N GLN A 141 -9.67 -10.03 20.29
CA GLN A 141 -10.60 -9.87 21.41
C GLN A 141 -11.41 -8.58 21.31
N GLY A 142 -12.74 -8.70 21.27
CA GLY A 142 -13.64 -7.57 21.12
C GLY A 142 -13.68 -6.94 19.70
N ASN A 143 -12.84 -7.41 18.75
CA ASN A 143 -12.76 -6.93 17.37
C ASN A 143 -12.91 -8.06 16.33
N SER A 144 -13.31 -9.26 16.75
CA SER A 144 -13.47 -10.44 15.87
C SER A 144 -14.65 -10.35 14.89
N THR A 145 -15.47 -9.33 15.01
CA THR A 145 -16.61 -9.06 14.12
C THR A 145 -16.62 -7.59 13.72
N TYR A 146 -16.99 -7.33 12.47
CA TYR A 146 -17.09 -5.97 11.96
C TYR A 146 -18.10 -5.14 12.75
N ASN A 147 -17.69 -3.95 13.15
CA ASN A 147 -18.55 -2.97 13.79
C ASN A 147 -18.26 -1.57 13.24
N LYS A 148 -19.19 -1.06 12.42
CA LYS A 148 -19.05 0.22 11.74
C LYS A 148 -18.84 1.41 12.71
N THR A 149 -19.50 1.37 13.86
CA THR A 149 -19.36 2.44 14.87
C THR A 149 -17.95 2.43 15.47
N ARG A 150 -17.41 1.24 15.75
CA ARG A 150 -16.04 1.09 16.25
C ARG A 150 -15.01 1.49 15.21
N VAL A 151 -15.17 1.05 13.95
CA VAL A 151 -14.29 1.47 12.84
C VAL A 151 -14.24 2.99 12.76
N ARG A 152 -15.39 3.66 12.77
CA ARG A 152 -15.44 5.12 12.77
C ARG A 152 -14.78 5.76 13.99
N ALA A 153 -14.92 5.16 15.17
CA ALA A 153 -14.29 5.68 16.39
C ALA A 153 -12.76 5.57 16.32
N LEU A 154 -12.21 4.45 15.81
CA LEU A 154 -10.77 4.27 15.62
C LEU A 154 -10.19 5.21 14.55
N CYS A 155 -10.97 5.54 13.53
CA CYS A 155 -10.56 6.44 12.45
C CYS A 155 -10.67 7.93 12.77
N ARG A 156 -11.00 8.31 14.00
CA ARG A 156 -11.01 9.72 14.41
C ARG A 156 -9.62 10.23 14.69
N GLU A 157 -9.38 11.51 14.42
CA GLU A 157 -8.07 12.17 14.62
C GLU A 157 -7.65 12.23 16.10
N ASP A 158 -8.61 12.16 17.03
CA ASP A 158 -8.37 12.13 18.49
C ASP A 158 -8.23 10.70 19.04
N SER A 159 -8.23 9.68 18.19
CA SER A 159 -8.02 8.28 18.57
C SER A 159 -6.54 7.95 18.74
N ASP A 160 -6.21 7.08 19.69
CA ASP A 160 -4.85 6.53 19.86
C ASP A 160 -4.40 5.70 18.62
N ALA A 161 -5.35 5.21 17.82
CA ALA A 161 -5.08 4.49 16.58
C ALA A 161 -4.77 5.41 15.37
N TRP A 162 -5.04 6.71 15.51
CA TRP A 162 -4.94 7.65 14.39
C TRP A 162 -3.56 7.70 13.71
N PRO A 163 -2.42 7.62 14.40
CA PRO A 163 -1.12 7.65 13.75
C PRO A 163 -0.95 6.54 12.70
N GLU A 164 -1.34 5.31 13.02
CA GLU A 164 -1.22 4.14 12.14
C GLU A 164 -2.29 4.14 11.05
N ILE A 165 -3.51 4.54 11.41
CA ILE A 165 -4.64 4.64 10.46
C ILE A 165 -4.36 5.74 9.42
N SER A 166 -3.92 6.91 9.86
CA SER A 166 -3.59 8.02 8.97
C SER A 166 -2.38 7.71 8.07
N PHE A 167 -1.41 6.95 8.57
CA PHE A 167 -0.33 6.43 7.74
C PHE A 167 -0.85 5.48 6.65
N SER A 168 -1.76 4.57 6.98
CA SER A 168 -2.39 3.68 5.99
C SER A 168 -3.15 4.47 4.92
N TYR A 169 -3.86 5.52 5.29
CA TYR A 169 -4.53 6.43 4.36
C TYR A 169 -3.53 7.12 3.43
N PHE A 170 -2.48 7.70 4.00
CA PHE A 170 -1.42 8.34 3.25
C PHE A 170 -0.77 7.38 2.25
N LEU A 171 -0.43 6.17 2.67
CA LEU A 171 0.23 5.18 1.82
C LEU A 171 -0.64 4.78 0.64
N GLN A 172 -1.94 4.54 0.86
CA GLN A 172 -2.88 4.21 -0.21
C GLN A 172 -3.12 5.39 -1.15
N TYR A 173 -3.13 6.62 -0.65
CA TYR A 173 -3.21 7.82 -1.48
C TYR A 173 -1.98 7.97 -2.39
N VAL A 174 -0.79 7.76 -1.86
CA VAL A 174 0.47 7.78 -2.63
C VAL A 174 0.44 6.72 -3.72
N LEU A 175 0.12 5.49 -3.38
CA LEU A 175 0.03 4.37 -4.32
C LEU A 175 -1.00 4.63 -5.42
N HIS A 176 -2.18 5.14 -5.05
CA HIS A 176 -3.22 5.53 -6.00
C HIS A 176 -2.71 6.55 -7.02
N ASN A 177 -2.07 7.62 -6.56
CA ASN A 177 -1.55 8.66 -7.45
C ASN A 177 -0.42 8.16 -8.35
N GLN A 178 0.48 7.36 -7.81
CA GLN A 178 1.57 6.76 -8.59
C GLN A 178 1.02 5.82 -9.66
N PHE A 179 0.07 4.96 -9.31
CA PHE A 179 -0.56 4.04 -10.26
C PHE A 179 -1.39 4.77 -11.31
N LYS A 180 -2.14 5.80 -10.91
CA LYS A 180 -2.86 6.67 -11.82
C LYS A 180 -1.92 7.33 -12.84
N SER A 181 -0.80 7.86 -12.39
CA SER A 181 0.22 8.46 -13.25
C SER A 181 0.74 7.47 -14.30
N VAL A 182 1.05 6.23 -13.90
CA VAL A 182 1.50 5.18 -14.82
C VAL A 182 0.40 4.78 -15.80
N SER A 183 -0.84 4.67 -15.33
CA SER A 183 -1.99 4.32 -16.17
C SER A 183 -2.28 5.41 -17.22
N ASP A 184 -2.23 6.68 -16.82
CA ASP A 184 -2.41 7.81 -17.74
C ASP A 184 -1.27 7.89 -18.75
N TYR A 185 -0.02 7.62 -18.31
CA TYR A 185 1.13 7.55 -19.20
C TYR A 185 1.00 6.43 -20.24
N ALA A 186 0.59 5.23 -19.80
CA ALA A 186 0.37 4.09 -20.71
C ALA A 186 -0.70 4.44 -21.75
N ARG A 187 -1.84 4.97 -21.33
CA ARG A 187 -2.95 5.38 -22.21
C ARG A 187 -2.49 6.42 -23.24
N LYS A 188 -1.76 7.45 -22.79
CA LYS A 188 -1.18 8.49 -23.67
C LYS A 188 -0.24 7.93 -24.74
N ASN A 189 0.45 6.83 -24.43
CA ASN A 189 1.38 6.15 -25.34
C ASN A 189 0.74 5.00 -26.14
N GLY A 190 -0.58 4.86 -26.11
CA GLY A 190 -1.31 3.83 -26.85
C GLY A 190 -1.09 2.42 -26.34
N VAL A 191 -0.76 2.28 -25.04
CA VAL A 191 -0.57 1.00 -24.34
C VAL A 191 -1.66 0.83 -23.30
N VAL A 192 -2.32 -0.32 -23.31
CA VAL A 192 -3.35 -0.70 -22.33
C VAL A 192 -2.71 -1.51 -21.22
N LEU A 193 -2.92 -1.11 -19.98
CA LEU A 193 -2.64 -1.94 -18.81
C LEU A 193 -3.83 -2.87 -18.58
N LYS A 194 -3.62 -4.17 -18.73
CA LYS A 194 -4.60 -5.20 -18.42
C LYS A 194 -4.29 -5.72 -17.02
N GLY A 195 -5.10 -5.33 -16.04
CA GLY A 195 -5.03 -5.88 -14.69
C GLY A 195 -5.49 -7.34 -14.67
N ASP A 196 -5.16 -8.01 -13.58
CA ASP A 196 -5.73 -9.28 -13.19
C ASP A 196 -6.47 -9.09 -11.86
N LEU A 197 -7.47 -9.92 -11.58
CA LEU A 197 -8.28 -9.84 -10.38
C LEU A 197 -7.96 -11.04 -9.47
N PRO A 198 -7.75 -10.84 -8.17
CA PRO A 198 -7.72 -11.95 -7.24
C PRO A 198 -9.14 -12.56 -7.20
N ILE A 199 -9.29 -13.78 -7.74
CA ILE A 199 -10.61 -14.48 -7.83
C ILE A 199 -11.12 -14.87 -6.45
N GLY A 200 -10.22 -15.14 -5.50
CA GLY A 200 -10.53 -15.40 -4.11
C GLY A 200 -9.96 -14.33 -3.20
N VAL A 201 -10.60 -14.17 -2.04
CA VAL A 201 -10.05 -13.39 -0.94
C VAL A 201 -9.58 -14.34 0.16
N SER A 202 -8.59 -13.93 0.95
CA SER A 202 -8.21 -14.68 2.15
C SER A 202 -9.40 -14.76 3.12
N ARG A 203 -9.51 -15.87 3.82
CA ARG A 203 -10.52 -16.01 4.91
C ARG A 203 -10.28 -15.02 6.06
N THR A 204 -9.08 -14.44 6.11
CA THR A 204 -8.68 -13.44 7.08
C THR A 204 -8.54 -12.05 6.44
N SER A 205 -9.18 -11.81 5.28
CA SER A 205 -9.18 -10.51 4.60
C SER A 205 -10.10 -9.48 5.24
N VAL A 206 -9.95 -8.25 4.83
CA VAL A 206 -10.85 -7.13 5.20
C VAL A 206 -12.29 -7.45 4.77
N GLU A 207 -12.47 -7.95 3.55
CA GLU A 207 -13.79 -8.27 2.99
C GLU A 207 -14.44 -9.49 3.66
N ALA A 208 -13.65 -10.38 4.28
CA ALA A 208 -14.19 -11.49 5.06
C ALA A 208 -14.57 -11.07 6.48
N LEU A 209 -13.96 -10.01 7.01
CA LEU A 209 -14.31 -9.41 8.30
C LEU A 209 -15.54 -8.50 8.19
N ALA A 210 -15.64 -7.69 7.09
CA ALA A 210 -16.66 -6.66 6.85
C ALA A 210 -17.92 -7.25 6.23
#